data_129cb7f261690136cec14a25f86caf71
#
_entry.id   129cb7f261690136cec14a25f86caf71
#
_cell.length_a   1.000
_cell.length_b   1.000
_cell.length_c   1.000
_cell.angle_alpha   90.00
_cell.angle_beta   90.00
_cell.angle_gamma   90.00
#
_symmetry.space_group_name_H-M   'P 1'
#
loop_
_entity.id
_entity.type
_entity.pdbx_description
1 polymer ?
#
loop_
_entity_poly.entity_id
_entity_poly.type
_entity_poly.pdbx_seq_one_letter_code
_entity_poly.pdbx_strand_id
1 'polypeptide(L)'
;MTAQAPEAAPKEDWRRHKKMERNVALFGLAAFAAVTIGGIVEIAPLFWIDNTIEKVDGMRPYTPLEQAGRDIYVREGCYVCHSQMIRPFRDEVERYGHYSLAAESMYDRPFQWGSKRTGPDLARVGGRYSDEWHVQHLKDPRAVVPES
;
A
#
# COMPACT_ATOMS: atom_id res chain seq x y z
N MET A 1 54.51 -12.94 3.53
CA MET A 1 53.09 -12.95 3.94
C MET A 1 52.40 -14.03 3.10
N THR A 2 52.26 -15.23 3.64
CA THR A 2 51.57 -16.35 2.97
C THR A 2 50.07 -16.23 3.30
N ALA A 3 49.27 -15.95 2.27
CA ALA A 3 47.81 -15.95 2.40
C ALA A 3 47.36 -17.40 2.71
N GLN A 4 46.79 -17.60 3.91
CA GLN A 4 46.13 -18.86 4.24
C GLN A 4 44.91 -19.05 3.35
N ALA A 5 44.81 -20.18 2.68
CA ALA A 5 43.61 -20.53 1.93
C ALA A 5 42.41 -20.64 2.89
N PRO A 6 41.22 -20.22 2.49
CA PRO A 6 40.05 -20.31 3.35
C PRO A 6 39.76 -21.75 3.74
N GLU A 7 39.61 -21.97 5.04
CA GLU A 7 39.29 -23.27 5.63
C GLU A 7 37.96 -23.78 5.04
N ALA A 8 37.98 -24.96 4.47
CA ALA A 8 36.83 -25.57 3.82
C ALA A 8 35.69 -25.78 4.85
N ALA A 9 34.51 -25.26 4.58
CA ALA A 9 33.33 -25.45 5.41
C ALA A 9 33.08 -26.95 5.71
N PRO A 10 32.61 -27.28 6.92
CA PRO A 10 32.45 -28.67 7.35
C PRO A 10 31.54 -29.46 6.42
N LYS A 11 32.06 -30.57 5.88
CA LYS A 11 31.39 -31.41 4.86
C LYS A 11 30.05 -32.01 5.29
N GLU A 12 29.75 -32.03 6.58
CA GLU A 12 28.52 -32.60 7.15
C GLU A 12 27.32 -31.68 6.97
N ASP A 13 27.54 -30.37 7.09
CA ASP A 13 26.49 -29.35 6.95
C ASP A 13 25.96 -29.27 5.51
N TRP A 14 26.86 -29.38 4.54
CA TRP A 14 26.54 -29.44 3.13
C TRP A 14 25.63 -30.62 2.74
N ARG A 15 25.82 -31.79 3.36
CA ARG A 15 25.00 -32.97 3.08
C ARG A 15 23.58 -32.85 3.60
N ARG A 16 23.37 -32.21 4.76
CA ARG A 16 22.05 -31.93 5.32
C ARG A 16 21.29 -30.93 4.46
N HIS A 17 21.95 -29.86 4.05
CA HIS A 17 21.42 -28.83 3.17
C HIS A 17 20.97 -29.43 1.83
N LYS A 18 21.80 -30.19 1.18
CA LYS A 18 21.48 -30.86 -0.08
C LYS A 18 20.33 -31.87 0.03
N LYS A 19 20.18 -32.55 1.17
CA LYS A 19 19.01 -33.43 1.41
C LYS A 19 17.70 -32.67 1.51
N MET A 20 17.73 -31.51 2.16
CA MET A 20 16.57 -30.63 2.29
C MET A 20 16.17 -30.05 0.93
N GLU A 21 17.10 -29.53 0.15
CA GLU A 21 16.85 -28.97 -1.18
C GLU A 21 16.33 -29.99 -2.18
N ARG A 22 16.74 -31.23 -2.11
CA ARG A 22 16.31 -32.31 -3.01
C ARG A 22 14.92 -32.88 -2.68
N ASN A 23 14.41 -32.61 -1.50
CA ASN A 23 13.05 -33.04 -1.07
C ASN A 23 12.10 -31.87 -1.09
N VAL A 24 11.31 -31.79 -2.16
CA VAL A 24 10.35 -30.67 -2.37
C VAL A 24 9.39 -30.49 -1.20
N ALA A 25 8.90 -31.60 -0.63
CA ALA A 25 7.98 -31.55 0.51
C ALA A 25 8.65 -30.99 1.77
N LEU A 26 9.87 -31.47 2.06
CA LEU A 26 10.64 -30.99 3.21
C LEU A 26 11.06 -29.52 3.04
N PHE A 27 11.51 -29.13 1.85
CA PHE A 27 11.86 -27.75 1.52
C PHE A 27 10.63 -26.83 1.64
N GLY A 28 9.51 -27.21 1.05
CA GLY A 28 8.25 -26.44 1.12
C GLY A 28 7.76 -26.26 2.56
N LEU A 29 7.80 -27.33 3.37
CA LEU A 29 7.41 -27.25 4.78
C LEU A 29 8.34 -26.35 5.59
N ALA A 30 9.64 -26.46 5.37
CA ALA A 30 10.63 -25.62 6.07
C ALA A 30 10.49 -24.15 5.66
N ALA A 31 10.30 -23.86 4.37
CA ALA A 31 10.04 -22.51 3.87
C ALA A 31 8.73 -21.94 4.44
N PHE A 32 7.66 -22.73 4.42
CA PHE A 32 6.38 -22.33 5.02
C PHE A 32 6.51 -22.02 6.51
N ALA A 33 7.19 -22.87 7.27
CA ALA A 33 7.41 -22.64 8.70
C ALA A 33 8.21 -21.35 8.95
N ALA A 34 9.29 -21.12 8.18
CA ALA A 34 10.10 -19.91 8.33
C ALA A 34 9.28 -18.62 8.02
N VAL A 35 8.52 -18.63 6.92
CA VAL A 35 7.66 -17.50 6.53
C VAL A 35 6.54 -17.28 7.57
N THR A 36 5.93 -18.36 8.07
CA THR A 36 4.87 -18.29 9.09
C THR A 36 5.38 -17.68 10.39
N ILE A 37 6.55 -18.09 10.87
CA ILE A 37 7.16 -17.52 12.08
C ILE A 37 7.42 -16.03 11.88
N GLY A 38 8.05 -15.64 10.78
CA GLY A 38 8.28 -14.22 10.45
C GLY A 38 6.99 -13.43 10.38
N GLY A 39 6.00 -13.94 9.66
CA GLY A 39 4.69 -13.30 9.52
C GLY A 39 3.96 -13.14 10.85
N ILE A 40 4.00 -14.15 11.73
CA ILE A 40 3.37 -14.04 13.07
C ILE A 40 4.09 -12.99 13.91
N VAL A 41 5.42 -12.95 13.93
CA VAL A 41 6.21 -11.97 14.68
C VAL A 41 5.89 -10.54 14.26
N GLU A 42 5.68 -10.31 12.96
CA GLU A 42 5.36 -8.98 12.41
C GLU A 42 3.87 -8.61 12.58
N ILE A 43 2.97 -9.55 12.35
CA ILE A 43 1.52 -9.26 12.30
C ILE A 43 0.89 -9.31 13.68
N ALA A 44 1.24 -10.29 14.53
CA ALA A 44 0.58 -10.47 15.81
C ALA A 44 0.62 -9.21 16.71
N PRO A 45 1.75 -8.49 16.86
CA PRO A 45 1.80 -7.28 17.68
C PRO A 45 0.82 -6.19 17.24
N LEU A 46 0.50 -6.11 15.94
CA LEU A 46 -0.40 -5.08 15.39
C LEU A 46 -1.82 -5.14 15.97
N PHE A 47 -2.24 -6.29 16.51
CA PHE A 47 -3.55 -6.44 17.16
C PHE A 47 -3.61 -5.83 18.55
N TRP A 48 -2.46 -5.54 19.17
CA TRP A 48 -2.36 -4.98 20.53
C TRP A 48 -1.72 -3.58 20.58
N ILE A 49 -1.19 -3.09 19.46
CA ILE A 49 -0.58 -1.76 19.39
C ILE A 49 -1.65 -0.73 19.03
N ASP A 50 -2.01 0.12 19.96
CA ASP A 50 -3.01 1.19 19.78
C ASP A 50 -2.59 2.25 18.76
N ASN A 51 -1.29 2.43 18.54
CA ASN A 51 -0.73 3.42 17.62
C ASN A 51 -0.72 2.96 16.15
N THR A 52 -1.21 1.77 15.84
CA THR A 52 -1.26 1.26 14.46
C THR A 52 -2.22 2.07 13.59
N ILE A 53 -3.31 2.57 14.18
CA ILE A 53 -4.27 3.45 13.54
C ILE A 53 -4.46 4.67 14.44
N GLU A 54 -3.94 5.82 14.01
CA GLU A 54 -4.09 7.07 14.73
C GLU A 54 -5.55 7.49 14.74
N LYS A 55 -5.99 8.11 15.84
CA LYS A 55 -7.31 8.74 15.90
C LYS A 55 -7.23 10.09 15.21
N VAL A 56 -8.04 10.27 14.19
CA VAL A 56 -8.16 11.52 13.44
C VAL A 56 -9.56 12.07 13.63
N ASP A 57 -9.65 13.32 14.09
CA ASP A 57 -10.93 13.99 14.28
C ASP A 57 -11.68 14.14 12.95
N GLY A 58 -12.99 13.94 12.99
CA GLY A 58 -13.84 14.03 11.81
C GLY A 58 -13.93 12.77 10.96
N MET A 59 -13.15 11.72 11.26
CA MET A 59 -13.31 10.43 10.57
C MET A 59 -14.62 9.75 10.97
N ARG A 60 -15.43 9.44 9.98
CA ARG A 60 -16.73 8.77 10.13
C ARG A 60 -16.99 7.80 8.98
N PRO A 61 -17.88 6.82 9.15
CA PRO A 61 -18.34 6.01 8.04
C PRO A 61 -18.96 6.87 6.93
N TYR A 62 -18.89 6.38 5.71
CA TYR A 62 -19.50 7.05 4.56
C TYR A 62 -21.02 7.20 4.71
N THR A 63 -21.53 8.33 4.32
CA THR A 63 -22.98 8.49 4.09
C THR A 63 -23.40 7.66 2.87
N PRO A 64 -24.71 7.37 2.69
CA PRO A 64 -25.16 6.60 1.53
C PRO A 64 -24.75 7.22 0.19
N LEU A 65 -24.72 8.55 0.07
CA LEU A 65 -24.31 9.24 -1.16
C LEU A 65 -22.80 9.13 -1.40
N GLU A 66 -21.99 9.29 -0.36
CA GLU A 66 -20.54 9.12 -0.42
C GLU A 66 -20.17 7.68 -0.77
N GLN A 67 -20.89 6.71 -0.18
CA GLN A 67 -20.69 5.29 -0.51
C GLN A 67 -21.05 5.00 -1.98
N ALA A 68 -22.16 5.54 -2.48
CA ALA A 68 -22.53 5.40 -3.88
C ALA A 68 -21.49 6.03 -4.81
N GLY A 69 -20.93 7.18 -4.45
CA GLY A 69 -19.86 7.84 -5.18
C GLY A 69 -18.59 6.99 -5.20
N ARG A 70 -18.23 6.39 -4.06
CA ARG A 70 -17.11 5.46 -3.96
C ARG A 70 -17.30 4.22 -4.83
N ASP A 71 -18.50 3.66 -4.85
CA ASP A 71 -18.81 2.47 -5.66
C ASP A 71 -18.68 2.78 -7.16
N ILE A 72 -19.10 3.97 -7.59
CA ILE A 72 -18.88 4.46 -8.96
C ILE A 72 -17.40 4.63 -9.24
N TYR A 73 -16.64 5.25 -8.34
CA TYR A 73 -15.19 5.43 -8.47
C TYR A 73 -14.46 4.10 -8.69
N VAL A 74 -14.81 3.07 -7.93
CA VAL A 74 -14.25 1.73 -8.06
C VAL A 74 -14.71 1.07 -9.36
N ARG A 75 -16.01 1.16 -9.69
CA ARG A 75 -16.59 0.58 -10.90
C ARG A 75 -15.98 1.14 -12.18
N GLU A 76 -15.77 2.45 -12.24
CA GLU A 76 -15.20 3.13 -13.42
C GLU A 76 -13.67 3.00 -13.48
N GLY A 77 -13.04 2.41 -12.47
CA GLY A 77 -11.60 2.14 -12.47
C GLY A 77 -10.71 3.36 -12.28
N CYS A 78 -11.22 4.43 -11.66
CA CYS A 78 -10.47 5.68 -11.46
C CYS A 78 -9.15 5.45 -10.70
N TYR A 79 -9.13 4.50 -9.78
CA TYR A 79 -7.96 4.11 -8.99
C TYR A 79 -6.79 3.52 -9.83
N VAL A 80 -7.04 3.13 -11.08
CA VAL A 80 -5.99 2.63 -11.99
C VAL A 80 -5.02 3.76 -12.39
N CYS A 81 -5.56 4.99 -12.54
CA CYS A 81 -4.81 6.17 -12.95
C CYS A 81 -4.55 7.16 -11.80
N HIS A 82 -5.37 7.12 -10.76
CA HIS A 82 -5.28 8.02 -9.60
C HIS A 82 -5.02 7.24 -8.31
N SER A 83 -4.11 7.70 -7.50
CA SER A 83 -3.93 7.21 -6.14
C SER A 83 -4.76 8.03 -5.15
N GLN A 84 -5.02 7.46 -3.97
CA GLN A 84 -5.62 8.14 -2.82
C GLN A 84 -4.76 7.96 -1.57
N MET A 85 -3.45 8.10 -1.73
CA MET A 85 -2.49 8.05 -0.63
C MET A 85 -1.30 8.94 -0.93
N ILE A 86 -1.12 9.99 -0.14
CA ILE A 86 0.06 10.84 -0.19
C ILE A 86 1.14 10.17 0.65
N ARG A 87 2.26 9.84 0.03
CA ARG A 87 3.41 9.21 0.69
C ARG A 87 4.16 10.24 1.56
N PRO A 88 4.87 9.81 2.62
CA PRO A 88 5.60 10.71 3.52
C PRO A 88 6.95 11.18 2.92
N PHE A 89 6.92 11.61 1.65
CA PHE A 89 8.06 12.20 0.96
C PHE A 89 7.86 13.71 0.84
N ARG A 90 8.96 14.45 0.92
CA ARG A 90 8.92 15.90 0.90
C ARG A 90 8.25 16.48 -0.34
N ASP A 91 8.60 15.99 -1.50
CA ASP A 91 8.03 16.38 -2.79
C ASP A 91 6.51 16.13 -2.87
N GLU A 92 6.04 15.03 -2.31
CA GLU A 92 4.61 14.71 -2.25
C GLU A 92 3.85 15.62 -1.30
N VAL A 93 4.40 15.85 -0.12
CA VAL A 93 3.78 16.72 0.88
C VAL A 93 3.75 18.18 0.39
N GLU A 94 4.79 18.66 -0.27
CA GLU A 94 4.80 19.99 -0.88
C GLU A 94 3.79 20.14 -2.02
N ARG A 95 3.56 19.07 -2.80
CA ARG A 95 2.63 19.08 -3.93
C ARG A 95 1.17 18.90 -3.54
N TYR A 96 0.87 17.98 -2.65
CA TYR A 96 -0.50 17.54 -2.35
C TYR A 96 -1.00 17.96 -0.96
N GLY A 97 -0.12 18.24 -0.03
CA GLY A 97 -0.41 18.49 1.37
C GLY A 97 0.06 17.36 2.28
N HIS A 98 -0.42 17.35 3.52
CA HIS A 98 0.01 16.38 4.53
C HIS A 98 -0.11 14.93 4.04
N TYR A 99 0.90 14.08 4.33
CA TYR A 99 0.87 12.66 3.98
C TYR A 99 -0.34 11.95 4.60
N SER A 100 -0.80 10.90 3.93
CA SER A 100 -1.98 10.15 4.36
C SER A 100 -1.69 9.33 5.62
N LEU A 101 -2.62 9.37 6.57
CA LEU A 101 -2.60 8.57 7.79
C LEU A 101 -3.41 7.29 7.59
N ALA A 102 -3.06 6.22 8.32
CA ALA A 102 -3.78 4.94 8.24
C ALA A 102 -5.28 5.08 8.54
N ALA A 103 -5.63 5.97 9.47
CA ALA A 103 -7.01 6.25 9.84
C ALA A 103 -7.86 6.80 8.68
N GLU A 104 -7.27 7.51 7.72
CA GLU A 104 -8.00 8.09 6.59
C GLU A 104 -8.62 7.01 5.68
N SER A 105 -8.06 5.80 5.68
CA SER A 105 -8.55 4.67 4.90
C SER A 105 -9.25 3.60 5.73
N MET A 106 -9.55 3.85 7.01
CA MET A 106 -10.08 2.81 7.91
C MET A 106 -11.44 2.26 7.48
N TYR A 107 -12.22 3.04 6.74
CA TYR A 107 -13.52 2.63 6.20
C TYR A 107 -13.46 2.15 4.75
N ASP A 108 -12.28 2.20 4.09
CA ASP A 108 -12.10 1.72 2.73
C ASP A 108 -11.83 0.21 2.69
N ARG A 109 -12.69 -0.50 1.97
CA ARG A 109 -12.53 -1.93 1.70
C ARG A 109 -12.96 -2.20 0.25
N PRO A 110 -12.02 -2.55 -0.65
CA PRO A 110 -10.56 -2.53 -0.52
C PRO A 110 -9.99 -1.11 -0.46
N PHE A 111 -8.75 -0.99 0.01
CA PHE A 111 -8.01 0.28 -0.01
C PHE A 111 -7.81 0.79 -1.43
N GLN A 112 -7.95 2.11 -1.61
CA GLN A 112 -7.82 2.78 -2.91
C GLN A 112 -6.49 3.53 -3.05
N TRP A 113 -5.42 3.02 -2.46
CA TRP A 113 -4.13 3.71 -2.41
C TRP A 113 -3.49 3.92 -3.78
N GLY A 114 -3.66 2.95 -4.70
CA GLY A 114 -3.07 2.99 -6.04
C GLY A 114 -1.55 2.82 -6.05
N SER A 115 -1.05 2.10 -7.06
CA SER A 115 0.39 1.92 -7.27
C SER A 115 0.95 2.79 -8.38
N LYS A 116 0.08 3.44 -9.15
CA LYS A 116 0.42 4.31 -10.28
C LYS A 116 -0.35 5.62 -10.20
N ARG A 117 0.23 6.66 -10.77
CA ARG A 117 -0.35 7.98 -10.95
C ARG A 117 -0.13 8.44 -12.39
N THR A 118 -1.05 8.08 -13.28
CA THR A 118 -1.13 8.75 -14.60
C THR A 118 -1.72 10.14 -14.39
N GLY A 119 -2.71 10.27 -13.51
CA GLY A 119 -3.23 11.53 -13.00
C GLY A 119 -2.72 11.85 -11.58
N PRO A 120 -3.08 13.00 -11.00
CA PRO A 120 -2.69 13.40 -9.65
C PRO A 120 -3.31 12.52 -8.57
N ASP A 121 -2.73 12.56 -7.35
CA ASP A 121 -3.31 11.97 -6.16
C ASP A 121 -4.58 12.74 -5.75
N LEU A 122 -5.62 12.00 -5.37
CA LEU A 122 -6.93 12.55 -5.04
C LEU A 122 -7.21 12.68 -3.53
N ALA A 123 -6.29 12.27 -2.66
CA ALA A 123 -6.53 12.27 -1.21
C ALA A 123 -6.83 13.66 -0.61
N ARG A 124 -6.34 14.74 -1.26
CA ARG A 124 -6.56 16.13 -0.81
C ARG A 124 -7.26 16.99 -1.87
N VAL A 125 -8.04 16.37 -2.75
CA VAL A 125 -8.74 17.10 -3.82
C VAL A 125 -10.03 17.76 -3.33
N GLY A 126 -10.63 17.24 -2.27
CA GLY A 126 -11.85 17.80 -1.67
C GLY A 126 -11.66 19.27 -1.23
N GLY A 127 -12.53 20.15 -1.69
CA GLY A 127 -12.48 21.58 -1.40
C GLY A 127 -11.38 22.36 -2.13
N ARG A 128 -10.57 21.71 -2.95
CA ARG A 128 -9.51 22.37 -3.75
C ARG A 128 -10.08 23.09 -4.98
N TYR A 129 -11.12 22.54 -5.56
CA TYR A 129 -11.85 23.08 -6.70
C TYR A 129 -13.33 23.16 -6.35
N SER A 130 -14.11 23.96 -7.08
CA SER A 130 -15.56 24.05 -6.87
C SER A 130 -16.29 22.77 -7.31
N ASP A 131 -17.50 22.58 -6.81
CA ASP A 131 -18.32 21.42 -7.19
C ASP A 131 -18.65 21.43 -8.69
N GLU A 132 -18.90 22.62 -9.26
CA GLU A 132 -19.15 22.80 -10.69
C GLU A 132 -17.92 22.39 -11.52
N TRP A 133 -16.72 22.74 -11.06
CA TRP A 133 -15.49 22.34 -11.70
C TRP A 133 -15.37 20.82 -11.74
N HIS A 134 -15.64 20.15 -10.62
CA HIS A 134 -15.59 18.68 -10.54
C HIS A 134 -16.59 18.03 -11.49
N VAL A 135 -17.84 18.54 -11.52
CA VAL A 135 -18.88 18.04 -12.43
C VAL A 135 -18.47 18.22 -13.88
N GLN A 136 -17.94 19.39 -14.25
CA GLN A 136 -17.49 19.65 -15.62
C GLN A 136 -16.27 18.81 -15.99
N HIS A 137 -15.31 18.67 -15.08
CA HIS A 137 -14.13 17.84 -15.30
C HIS A 137 -14.47 16.36 -15.54
N LEU A 138 -15.47 15.83 -14.81
CA LEU A 138 -15.92 14.44 -15.02
C LEU A 138 -16.69 14.24 -16.32
N LYS A 139 -17.36 15.29 -16.84
CA LYS A 139 -18.07 15.25 -18.13
C LYS A 139 -17.13 15.41 -19.33
N ASP A 140 -16.26 16.38 -19.24
CA ASP A 140 -15.27 16.72 -20.27
C ASP A 140 -14.00 17.28 -19.59
N PRO A 141 -13.03 16.44 -19.29
CA PRO A 141 -11.81 16.87 -18.58
C PRO A 141 -11.07 18.00 -19.31
N ARG A 142 -11.06 17.97 -20.64
CA ARG A 142 -10.33 18.95 -21.45
C ARG A 142 -10.97 20.31 -21.50
N ALA A 143 -12.27 20.42 -21.20
CA ALA A 143 -12.94 21.72 -21.11
C ALA A 143 -12.41 22.59 -19.95
N VAL A 144 -11.91 21.96 -18.88
CA VAL A 144 -11.38 22.67 -17.70
C VAL A 144 -9.88 22.47 -17.49
N VAL A 145 -9.30 21.43 -18.09
CA VAL A 145 -7.85 21.14 -18.11
C VAL A 145 -7.46 20.72 -19.52
N PRO A 146 -7.10 21.67 -20.41
CA PRO A 146 -6.83 21.37 -21.82
C PRO A 146 -5.77 20.29 -22.06
N GLU A 147 -4.85 20.11 -21.12
CA GLU A 147 -3.76 19.14 -21.19
C GLU A 147 -4.13 17.75 -20.64
N SER A 148 -5.36 17.58 -20.17
CA SER A 148 -5.82 16.32 -19.56
C SER A 148 -5.99 15.18 -20.57
#